data_37ef958a824bd8b189e7a1935b60325e
#
_entry.id   37ef958a824bd8b189e7a1935b60325e
#
_cell.length_a   1.000
_cell.length_b   1.000
_cell.length_c   1.000
_cell.angle_alpha   90.00
_cell.angle_beta   90.00
_cell.angle_gamma   90.00
#
_symmetry.space_group_name_H-M   'P 1'
#
loop_
_entity.id
_entity.type
_entity.pdbx_description
1 polymer ?
#
loop_
_entity_poly.entity_id
_entity_poly.type
_entity_poly.pdbx_seq_one_letter_code
_entity_poly.pdbx_strand_id
1 'polypeptide(L)'
;MRRKDREITDMQQILSIISKAKVLRLGLFDEEYPYIVPLHYGYEYSENRLVFYMHSAKEGHKLELIADNPRVCVELDGDAELISGGDVPCMYGSSFASVIGRGVAEIVTDEKEKIKGLSLLMKHQTGRDFAITAEMASTVAVIRVTLNKFTAKARARG
;
A
#
# COMPACT_ATOMS: atom_id res chain seq x y z
N MET A 1 -7.83 18.02 -0.71
CA MET A 1 -8.66 17.15 -1.59
C MET A 1 -9.80 17.96 -2.22
N ARG A 2 -10.15 17.74 -3.52
CA ARG A 2 -11.22 18.51 -4.20
C ARG A 2 -12.63 18.07 -3.79
N ARG A 3 -12.88 16.76 -3.68
CA ARG A 3 -14.18 16.17 -3.30
C ARG A 3 -14.18 15.81 -1.82
N LYS A 4 -14.44 16.82 -0.98
CA LYS A 4 -14.49 16.68 0.48
C LYS A 4 -15.66 15.81 0.96
N ASP A 5 -16.74 15.75 0.19
CA ASP A 5 -17.91 14.90 0.42
C ASP A 5 -17.60 13.39 0.37
N ARG A 6 -16.44 13.01 -0.16
CA ARG A 6 -15.97 11.61 -0.26
C ARG A 6 -14.74 11.33 0.59
N GLU A 7 -14.26 12.32 1.31
CA GLU A 7 -13.08 12.19 2.16
C GLU A 7 -13.41 11.36 3.40
N ILE A 8 -12.56 10.38 3.69
CA ILE A 8 -12.59 9.60 4.91
C ILE A 8 -11.49 10.10 5.82
N THR A 9 -11.86 10.53 7.02
CA THR A 9 -10.93 11.01 8.06
C THR A 9 -10.87 10.06 9.25
N ASP A 10 -11.85 9.18 9.40
CA ASP A 10 -11.86 8.16 10.44
C ASP A 10 -10.80 7.08 10.16
N MET A 11 -9.86 6.94 11.09
CA MET A 11 -8.74 6.01 10.94
C MET A 11 -9.17 4.55 10.91
N GLN A 12 -10.24 4.17 11.58
CA GLN A 12 -10.75 2.79 11.53
C GLN A 12 -11.29 2.45 10.15
N GLN A 13 -11.98 3.39 9.50
CA GLN A 13 -12.43 3.22 8.12
C GLN A 13 -11.25 3.15 7.15
N ILE A 14 -10.22 3.97 7.32
CA ILE A 14 -9.00 3.93 6.51
C ILE A 14 -8.31 2.56 6.66
N LEU A 15 -8.15 2.07 7.88
CA LEU A 15 -7.57 0.76 8.13
C LEU A 15 -8.43 -0.38 7.57
N SER A 16 -9.75 -0.23 7.55
CA SER A 16 -10.64 -1.19 6.89
C SER A 16 -10.38 -1.26 5.38
N ILE A 17 -10.17 -0.13 4.71
CA ILE A 17 -9.80 -0.10 3.27
C ILE A 17 -8.46 -0.83 3.07
N ILE A 18 -7.45 -0.49 3.88
CA ILE A 18 -6.11 -1.08 3.81
C ILE A 18 -6.15 -2.60 4.08
N SER A 19 -6.98 -3.06 5.02
CA SER A 19 -7.08 -4.48 5.35
C SER A 19 -7.71 -5.33 4.24
N LYS A 20 -8.60 -4.75 3.45
CA LYS A 20 -9.28 -5.44 2.34
C LYS A 20 -8.44 -5.51 1.08
N ALA A 21 -7.74 -4.44 0.74
CA ALA A 21 -6.86 -4.40 -0.41
C ALA A 21 -5.67 -5.36 -0.23
N LYS A 22 -5.24 -6.03 -1.29
CA LYS A 22 -4.15 -7.02 -1.26
C LYS A 22 -2.91 -6.58 -2.02
N VAL A 23 -3.06 -5.58 -2.86
CA VAL A 23 -1.99 -5.01 -3.68
C VAL A 23 -1.97 -3.52 -3.47
N LEU A 24 -0.79 -2.97 -3.27
CA LEU A 24 -0.54 -1.54 -3.38
C LEU A 24 0.29 -1.26 -4.64
N ARG A 25 0.17 -0.05 -5.15
CA ARG A 25 1.00 0.48 -6.23
C ARG A 25 2.01 1.43 -5.62
N LEU A 26 3.28 1.09 -5.75
CA LEU A 26 4.39 1.91 -5.29
C LEU A 26 4.89 2.76 -6.46
N GLY A 27 4.72 4.07 -6.33
CA GLY A 27 5.21 5.06 -7.29
C GLY A 27 6.57 5.59 -6.86
N LEU A 28 7.54 5.48 -7.75
CA LEU A 28 8.95 5.85 -7.58
C LEU A 28 9.34 6.92 -8.61
N PHE A 29 10.37 7.70 -8.29
CA PHE A 29 10.99 8.60 -9.25
C PHE A 29 11.95 7.80 -10.13
N ASP A 30 11.78 7.90 -11.43
CA ASP A 30 12.71 7.47 -12.46
C ASP A 30 13.06 8.69 -13.32
N GLU A 31 14.16 8.64 -14.07
CA GLU A 31 14.69 9.82 -14.78
C GLU A 31 13.69 10.40 -15.79
N GLU A 32 13.15 9.56 -16.65
CA GLU A 32 12.28 10.01 -17.75
C GLU A 32 10.79 9.89 -17.43
N TYR A 33 10.39 8.82 -16.72
CA TYR A 33 8.99 8.50 -16.46
C TYR A 33 8.77 8.12 -15.00
N PRO A 34 7.60 8.42 -14.41
CA PRO A 34 7.22 7.82 -13.12
C PRO A 34 7.20 6.32 -13.21
N TYR A 35 7.92 5.63 -12.33
CA TYR A 35 7.91 4.17 -12.26
C TYR A 35 6.88 3.71 -11.24
N ILE A 36 5.96 2.84 -11.66
CA ILE A 36 4.90 2.31 -10.80
C ILE A 36 4.97 0.78 -10.81
N VAL A 37 5.05 0.18 -9.61
CA VAL A 37 5.09 -1.27 -9.46
C VAL A 37 4.03 -1.75 -8.49
N PRO A 38 3.19 -2.77 -8.87
CA PRO A 38 2.26 -3.41 -7.96
C PRO A 38 2.99 -4.40 -7.05
N LEU A 39 2.70 -4.35 -5.75
CA LEU A 39 3.33 -5.19 -4.75
C LEU A 39 2.30 -5.70 -3.74
N HIS A 40 2.43 -6.95 -3.32
CA HIS A 40 1.78 -7.43 -2.12
C HIS A 40 2.43 -6.81 -0.89
N TYR A 41 1.64 -6.56 0.14
CA TYR A 41 2.12 -5.88 1.34
C TYR A 41 1.56 -6.45 2.64
N GLY A 42 2.27 -6.18 3.71
CA GLY A 42 1.76 -6.15 5.07
C GLY A 42 1.79 -4.72 5.58
N TYR A 43 1.10 -4.45 6.68
CA TYR A 43 1.09 -3.12 7.25
C TYR A 43 0.97 -3.16 8.78
N GLU A 44 1.35 -2.06 9.39
CA GLU A 44 1.05 -1.76 10.78
C GLU A 44 0.66 -0.29 10.95
N TYR A 45 -0.16 -0.03 11.94
CA TYR A 45 -0.50 1.31 12.37
C TYR A 45 -0.30 1.41 13.88
N SER A 46 0.65 2.22 14.28
CA SER A 46 0.98 2.48 15.69
C SER A 46 1.48 3.91 15.85
N GLU A 47 1.21 4.54 16.98
CA GLU A 47 1.70 5.89 17.29
C GLU A 47 1.43 6.93 16.18
N ASN A 48 0.27 6.85 15.55
CA ASN A 48 -0.13 7.67 14.40
C ASN A 48 0.76 7.52 13.16
N ARG A 49 1.50 6.42 13.04
CA ARG A 49 2.31 6.08 11.86
C ARG A 49 1.70 4.92 11.13
N LEU A 50 1.55 5.07 9.83
CA LEU A 50 1.15 4.00 8.91
C LEU A 50 2.38 3.53 8.15
N VAL A 51 2.73 2.26 8.33
CA VAL A 51 3.92 1.64 7.75
C VAL A 51 3.50 0.45 6.91
N PHE A 52 4.05 0.34 5.70
CA PHE A 52 3.88 -0.80 4.81
C PHE A 52 5.17 -1.56 4.65
N TYR A 53 5.07 -2.89 4.57
CA TYR A 53 6.17 -3.80 4.30
C TYR A 53 5.89 -4.61 3.05
N MET A 54 6.85 -4.64 2.16
CA MET A 54 6.81 -5.38 0.90
C MET A 54 8.10 -6.19 0.76
N HIS A 55 8.09 -7.21 -0.09
CA HIS A 55 9.31 -7.95 -0.42
C HIS A 55 9.58 -7.94 -1.92
N SER A 56 10.82 -8.16 -2.28
CA SER A 56 11.26 -8.32 -3.66
C SER A 56 12.49 -9.22 -3.76
N ALA A 57 12.92 -9.53 -4.99
CA ALA A 57 14.26 -10.04 -5.21
C ALA A 57 15.30 -9.06 -4.63
N LYS A 58 16.50 -9.56 -4.34
CA LYS A 58 17.60 -8.77 -3.73
C LYS A 58 18.17 -7.70 -4.67
N GLU A 59 17.89 -7.81 -5.95
CA GLU A 59 18.35 -6.91 -6.99
C GLU A 59 17.15 -6.50 -7.87
N GLY A 60 17.26 -5.37 -8.53
CA GLY A 60 16.29 -4.91 -9.51
C GLY A 60 16.01 -3.41 -9.42
N HIS A 61 15.50 -2.88 -10.51
CA HIS A 61 15.34 -1.45 -10.77
C HIS A 61 14.65 -0.67 -9.64
N LYS A 62 13.58 -1.24 -9.04
CA LYS A 62 12.89 -0.57 -7.91
C LYS A 62 13.80 -0.33 -6.69
N LEU A 63 14.76 -1.23 -6.43
CA LEU A 63 15.70 -1.07 -5.31
C LEU A 63 16.74 0.00 -5.61
N GLU A 64 17.20 0.08 -6.85
CA GLU A 64 18.09 1.14 -7.34
C GLU A 64 17.41 2.51 -7.21
N LEU A 65 16.17 2.63 -7.68
CA LEU A 65 15.40 3.86 -7.58
C LEU A 65 15.15 4.31 -6.13
N ILE A 66 14.88 3.35 -5.21
CA ILE A 66 14.72 3.66 -3.78
C ILE A 66 16.05 4.14 -3.17
N ALA A 67 17.17 3.54 -3.57
CA ALA A 67 18.49 3.94 -3.07
C ALA A 67 18.87 5.35 -3.56
N ASP A 68 18.51 5.70 -4.78
CA ASP A 68 18.75 7.02 -5.36
C ASP A 68 17.81 8.10 -4.80
N ASN A 69 16.50 7.79 -4.75
CA ASN A 69 15.49 8.70 -4.24
C ASN A 69 14.44 7.97 -3.39
N PRO A 70 14.55 8.03 -2.05
CA PRO A 70 13.65 7.29 -1.18
C PRO A 70 12.23 7.85 -1.07
N ARG A 71 11.93 8.99 -1.68
CA ARG A 71 10.58 9.57 -1.67
C ARG A 71 9.65 8.78 -2.57
N VAL A 72 8.52 8.35 -2.03
CA VAL A 72 7.57 7.48 -2.73
C VAL A 72 6.13 7.96 -2.59
N CYS A 73 5.31 7.50 -3.51
CA CYS A 73 3.86 7.56 -3.41
C CYS A 73 3.30 6.15 -3.34
N VAL A 74 2.38 5.92 -2.41
CA VAL A 74 1.64 4.66 -2.30
C VAL A 74 0.20 4.92 -2.70
N GLU A 75 -0.35 4.04 -3.50
CA GLU A 75 -1.76 3.97 -3.82
C GLU A 75 -2.27 2.55 -3.61
N LEU A 76 -3.44 2.42 -3.03
CA LEU A 76 -4.21 1.18 -2.98
C LEU A 76 -5.69 1.48 -3.12
N ASP A 77 -6.42 0.58 -3.75
CA ASP A 77 -7.84 0.71 -4.01
C ASP A 77 -8.58 -0.61 -3.89
N GLY A 78 -9.89 -0.52 -3.78
CA GLY A 78 -10.78 -1.67 -3.70
C GLY A 78 -12.24 -1.27 -3.75
N ASP A 79 -13.11 -2.26 -3.56
CA ASP A 79 -14.58 -2.12 -3.47
C ASP A 79 -15.21 -1.43 -4.71
N ALA A 80 -14.58 -1.58 -5.89
CA ALA A 80 -15.05 -0.99 -7.13
C ALA A 80 -16.18 -1.84 -7.74
N GLU A 81 -17.41 -1.33 -7.67
CA GLU A 81 -18.59 -1.95 -8.29
C GLU A 81 -19.33 -0.94 -9.15
N LEU A 82 -19.86 -1.37 -10.29
CA LEU A 82 -20.67 -0.54 -11.17
C LEU A 82 -22.02 -0.23 -10.50
N ILE A 83 -22.39 1.04 -10.49
CA ILE A 83 -23.72 1.52 -10.10
C ILE A 83 -24.49 1.79 -11.39
N SER A 84 -25.58 1.02 -11.61
CA SER A 84 -26.38 1.16 -12.83
C SER A 84 -27.12 2.49 -12.86
N GLY A 85 -27.15 3.13 -14.00
CA GLY A 85 -27.95 4.30 -14.35
C GLY A 85 -29.20 3.95 -15.17
N GLY A 86 -29.55 2.65 -15.31
CA GLY A 86 -30.63 2.21 -16.20
C GLY A 86 -30.35 2.57 -17.65
N ASP A 87 -31.32 3.20 -18.31
CA ASP A 87 -31.19 3.61 -19.73
C ASP A 87 -30.51 4.97 -19.92
N VAL A 88 -30.04 5.59 -18.81
CA VAL A 88 -29.41 6.92 -18.84
C VAL A 88 -27.91 6.82 -18.59
N PRO A 89 -27.05 6.88 -19.64
CA PRO A 89 -25.61 6.65 -19.50
C PRO A 89 -24.91 7.57 -18.49
N CYS A 90 -25.29 8.84 -18.40
CA CYS A 90 -24.70 9.80 -17.47
C CYS A 90 -25.05 9.56 -15.98
N MET A 91 -25.98 8.66 -15.69
CA MET A 91 -26.37 8.26 -14.33
C MET A 91 -25.54 7.06 -13.83
N TYR A 92 -24.78 6.42 -14.70
CA TYR A 92 -23.86 5.36 -14.26
C TYR A 92 -22.75 5.91 -13.36
N GLY A 93 -22.34 5.12 -12.43
CA GLY A 93 -21.30 5.46 -11.48
C GLY A 93 -20.55 4.21 -11.02
N SER A 94 -19.61 4.40 -10.10
CA SER A 94 -18.95 3.31 -9.43
C SER A 94 -18.85 3.57 -7.94
N SER A 95 -19.05 2.55 -7.13
CA SER A 95 -18.50 2.54 -5.77
C SER A 95 -16.98 2.43 -5.85
N PHE A 96 -16.30 2.89 -4.85
CA PHE A 96 -14.85 2.73 -4.72
C PHE A 96 -14.40 3.07 -3.31
N ALA A 97 -13.24 2.55 -2.94
CA ALA A 97 -12.50 2.98 -1.78
C ALA A 97 -11.02 3.04 -2.16
N SER A 98 -10.30 4.08 -1.77
CA SER A 98 -8.88 4.23 -2.08
C SER A 98 -8.13 4.99 -1.01
N VAL A 99 -6.84 4.69 -0.88
CA VAL A 99 -5.88 5.42 -0.04
C VAL A 99 -4.69 5.82 -0.91
N ILE A 100 -4.31 7.09 -0.82
CA ILE A 100 -3.10 7.61 -1.45
C ILE A 100 -2.24 8.25 -0.36
N GLY A 101 -0.99 7.81 -0.28
CA GLY A 101 -0.03 8.32 0.69
C GLY A 101 1.30 8.72 0.06
N ARG A 102 2.00 9.62 0.74
CA ARG A 102 3.37 10.02 0.42
C ARG A 102 4.26 9.72 1.62
N GLY A 103 5.44 9.20 1.35
CA GLY A 103 6.34 8.80 2.40
C GLY A 103 7.75 8.54 1.92
N VAL A 104 8.46 7.79 2.74
CA VAL A 104 9.85 7.41 2.51
C VAL A 104 9.94 5.89 2.50
N ALA A 105 10.61 5.34 1.49
CA ALA A 105 10.94 3.93 1.38
C ALA A 105 12.37 3.68 1.88
N GLU A 106 12.57 2.55 2.51
CA GLU A 106 13.86 2.06 2.98
C GLU A 106 14.01 0.58 2.64
N ILE A 107 15.20 0.19 2.24
CA ILE A 107 15.58 -1.23 2.13
C ILE A 107 16.04 -1.67 3.51
N VAL A 108 15.26 -2.55 4.14
CA VAL A 108 15.49 -2.98 5.52
C VAL A 108 16.73 -3.90 5.58
N THR A 109 17.70 -3.54 6.40
CA THR A 109 18.93 -4.32 6.64
C THR A 109 18.90 -5.09 7.96
N ASP A 110 18.16 -4.60 8.96
CA ASP A 110 18.03 -5.27 10.25
C ASP A 110 17.22 -6.56 10.12
N GLU A 111 17.78 -7.65 10.61
CA GLU A 111 17.17 -9.00 10.49
C GLU A 111 15.83 -9.11 11.21
N LYS A 112 15.71 -8.54 12.41
CA LYS A 112 14.48 -8.62 13.20
C LYS A 112 13.36 -7.83 12.53
N GLU A 113 13.69 -6.67 11.97
CA GLU A 113 12.75 -5.85 11.23
C GLU A 113 12.33 -6.54 9.91
N LYS A 114 13.24 -7.23 9.22
CA LYS A 114 12.91 -8.04 8.03
C LYS A 114 11.92 -9.15 8.39
N ILE A 115 12.19 -9.91 9.44
CA ILE A 115 11.29 -10.98 9.93
C ILE A 115 9.92 -10.41 10.29
N LYS A 116 9.87 -9.29 11.02
CA LYS A 116 8.63 -8.59 11.36
C LYS A 116 7.84 -8.20 10.11
N GLY A 117 8.49 -7.55 9.15
CA GLY A 117 7.86 -7.11 7.91
C GLY A 117 7.28 -8.25 7.09
N LEU A 118 8.02 -9.35 6.96
CA LEU A 118 7.56 -10.56 6.27
C LEU A 118 6.41 -11.24 7.02
N SER A 119 6.43 -11.27 8.35
CA SER A 119 5.34 -11.82 9.17
C SER A 119 4.05 -11.01 8.98
N LEU A 120 4.12 -9.69 9.00
CA LEU A 120 2.99 -8.79 8.73
C LEU A 120 2.44 -8.98 7.31
N LEU A 121 3.33 -9.13 6.31
CA LEU A 121 2.95 -9.39 4.93
C LEU A 121 2.19 -10.71 4.82
N MET A 122 2.73 -11.79 5.36
CA MET A 122 2.09 -13.10 5.33
C MET A 122 0.76 -13.10 6.07
N LYS A 123 0.68 -12.47 7.23
CA LYS A 123 -0.56 -12.31 7.99
C LYS A 123 -1.62 -11.58 7.19
N HIS A 124 -1.26 -10.46 6.55
CA HIS A 124 -2.18 -9.69 5.73
C HIS A 124 -2.65 -10.44 4.49
N GLN A 125 -1.75 -11.12 3.79
CA GLN A 125 -2.10 -11.83 2.55
C GLN A 125 -2.92 -13.10 2.78
N THR A 126 -2.62 -13.85 3.85
CA THR A 126 -3.16 -15.21 4.07
C THR A 126 -4.11 -15.31 5.27
N GLY A 127 -4.11 -14.33 6.16
CA GLY A 127 -4.81 -14.38 7.46
C GLY A 127 -4.12 -15.27 8.50
N ARG A 128 -3.00 -15.91 8.17
CA ARG A 128 -2.28 -16.87 9.02
C ARG A 128 -0.97 -16.29 9.54
N ASP A 129 -0.56 -16.75 10.70
CA ASP A 129 0.76 -16.50 11.26
C ASP A 129 1.74 -17.59 10.81
N PHE A 130 2.98 -17.19 10.54
CA PHE A 130 4.07 -18.07 10.13
C PHE A 130 5.32 -17.80 10.97
N ALA A 131 6.05 -18.85 11.29
CA ALA A 131 7.38 -18.71 11.86
C ALA A 131 8.38 -18.39 10.73
N ILE A 132 8.71 -17.12 10.57
CA ILE A 132 9.71 -16.67 9.60
C ILE A 132 11.09 -16.77 10.25
N THR A 133 11.99 -17.55 9.65
CA THR A 133 13.38 -17.69 10.13
C THR A 133 14.28 -16.62 9.52
N ALA A 134 15.43 -16.40 10.14
CA ALA A 134 16.50 -15.54 9.61
C ALA A 134 16.96 -16.00 8.21
N GLU A 135 17.05 -17.30 8.00
CA GLU A 135 17.41 -17.89 6.71
C GLU A 135 16.37 -17.52 5.64
N MET A 136 15.08 -17.71 5.90
CA MET A 136 13.99 -17.29 4.99
C MET A 136 14.07 -15.79 4.69
N ALA A 137 14.24 -14.96 5.71
CA ALA A 137 14.32 -13.50 5.55
C ALA A 137 15.59 -13.08 4.77
N SER A 138 16.65 -13.88 4.81
CA SER A 138 17.87 -13.61 4.08
C SER A 138 17.73 -13.78 2.56
N THR A 139 16.73 -14.50 2.08
CA THR A 139 16.55 -14.81 0.65
C THR A 139 15.96 -13.66 -0.17
N VAL A 140 15.37 -12.66 0.48
CA VAL A 140 14.65 -11.55 -0.17
C VAL A 140 15.13 -10.19 0.34
N ALA A 141 14.87 -9.13 -0.43
CA ALA A 141 14.89 -7.76 0.06
C ALA A 141 13.53 -7.44 0.68
N VAL A 142 13.53 -6.70 1.78
CA VAL A 142 12.33 -6.16 2.41
C VAL A 142 12.36 -4.65 2.28
N ILE A 143 11.28 -4.07 1.75
CA ILE A 143 11.08 -2.64 1.60
C ILE A 143 10.10 -2.20 2.68
N ARG A 144 10.48 -1.22 3.49
CA ARG A 144 9.61 -0.53 4.43
C ARG A 144 9.25 0.84 3.88
N VAL A 145 7.96 1.17 3.87
CA VAL A 145 7.48 2.51 3.52
C VAL A 145 6.76 3.12 4.71
N THR A 146 7.27 4.23 5.21
CA THR A 146 6.62 5.03 6.26
C THR A 146 5.90 6.20 5.61
N LEU A 147 4.59 6.29 5.79
CA LEU A 147 3.81 7.39 5.24
C LEU A 147 3.88 8.62 6.16
N ASN A 148 4.30 9.75 5.59
CA ASN A 148 4.31 11.05 6.26
C ASN A 148 2.96 11.77 6.13
N LYS A 149 2.22 11.48 5.05
CA LYS A 149 0.92 12.07 4.75
C LYS A 149 0.11 11.14 3.86
N PHE A 150 -1.15 10.94 4.19
CA PHE A 150 -2.07 10.14 3.38
C PHE A 150 -3.47 10.72 3.41
N THR A 151 -4.28 10.35 2.42
CA THR A 151 -5.69 10.68 2.29
C THR A 151 -6.46 9.46 1.83
N ALA A 152 -7.69 9.33 2.29
CA ALA A 152 -8.59 8.26 1.87
C ALA A 152 -9.88 8.81 1.31
N LYS A 153 -10.47 8.08 0.38
CA LYS A 153 -11.76 8.38 -0.24
C LYS A 153 -12.57 7.11 -0.38
N ALA A 154 -13.88 7.25 -0.20
CA ALA A 154 -14.81 6.23 -0.63
C ALA A 154 -16.10 6.83 -1.21
N ARG A 155 -16.77 6.02 -2.01
CA ARG A 155 -18.15 6.19 -2.41
C ARG A 155 -18.88 4.87 -2.18
N ALA A 156 -19.80 4.84 -1.23
CA ALA A 156 -20.62 3.68 -1.01
C ALA A 156 -21.55 3.42 -2.21
N ARG A 157 -21.98 2.18 -2.34
CA ARG A 157 -23.15 1.84 -3.16
C ARG A 157 -24.35 2.50 -2.50
N GLY A 158 -25.00 3.44 -3.19
CA GLY A 158 -26.24 4.08 -2.74
C GLY A 158 -27.41 3.12 -2.71
#